data_c581845aed4e616e1c13823cfccbe00b
#
_entry.id   c581845aed4e616e1c13823cfccbe00b
#
_cell.length_a   1.000
_cell.length_b   1.000
_cell.length_c   1.000
_cell.angle_alpha   90.00
_cell.angle_beta   90.00
_cell.angle_gamma   90.00
#
_symmetry.space_group_name_H-M   'P 1'
#
loop_
_entity.id
_entity.type
_entity.pdbx_description
1 polymer ?
#
loop_
_entity_poly.entity_id
_entity_poly.type
_entity_poly.pdbx_seq_one_letter_code
_entity_poly.pdbx_strand_id
1 'polypeptide(L)'
;MANEFKSGFVTFIGRPNVGKSTLMNRLIGQKIAITSSKPQTTRNRIQTVYTDERGQIIFLDTPGINKAKNKLGNYMLQVAERTLNEVDVVLWLVEPSTFIGGGEKYIIEQLSKIKTPIILVINKIDTVEEKDILEAIDTYKDVCEFAEIIPVSALKGKNTDDVIDSIYKYLDEGPMYFDEDTITDQPERQICAELIREKALRLLSQEIPHGIAVVINAMKVRRHGHIVDIDATIVCERDSHKGIIIGKQGSMLKKIGTQARIEMENLLDMKVNLQLWVKVKKDWRDSDMLLKNYGYDKKEV
;
A
#
# COMPACT_ATOMS: atom_id res chain seq x y z
N MET A 1 -35.83 11.04 6.99
CA MET A 1 -35.17 10.10 7.90
C MET A 1 -33.72 10.50 7.91
N ALA A 2 -33.09 10.76 9.06
CA ALA A 2 -31.66 10.98 9.11
C ALA A 2 -31.00 9.69 8.57
N ASN A 3 -30.11 9.81 7.60
CA ASN A 3 -29.28 8.69 7.19
C ASN A 3 -28.47 8.28 8.43
N GLU A 4 -28.62 7.02 8.85
CA GLU A 4 -27.87 6.46 9.96
C GLU A 4 -26.41 6.43 9.54
N PHE A 5 -25.53 7.01 10.38
CA PHE A 5 -24.10 7.07 10.09
C PHE A 5 -23.48 5.67 10.15
N LYS A 6 -22.88 5.24 9.05
CA LYS A 6 -22.25 3.92 8.91
C LYS A 6 -20.74 4.01 9.06
N SER A 7 -20.13 3.05 9.74
CA SER A 7 -18.67 3.02 9.83
C SER A 7 -18.13 1.60 9.96
N GLY A 8 -16.93 1.38 9.42
CA GLY A 8 -16.27 0.09 9.53
C GLY A 8 -14.93 0.02 8.82
N PHE A 9 -14.29 -1.12 9.00
CA PHE A 9 -12.96 -1.40 8.49
C PHE A 9 -13.01 -2.21 7.19
N VAL A 10 -12.23 -1.79 6.20
CA VAL A 10 -12.21 -2.39 4.87
C VAL A 10 -10.78 -2.70 4.47
N THR A 11 -10.48 -3.92 4.05
CA THR A 11 -9.13 -4.28 3.60
C THR A 11 -9.06 -4.56 2.10
N PHE A 12 -7.89 -4.28 1.53
CA PHE A 12 -7.55 -4.64 0.15
C PHE A 12 -6.69 -5.90 0.13
N ILE A 13 -7.18 -6.94 -0.50
CA ILE A 13 -6.41 -8.18 -0.73
C ILE A 13 -6.17 -8.38 -2.23
N GLY A 14 -5.12 -9.08 -2.58
CA GLY A 14 -4.80 -9.39 -3.97
C GLY A 14 -3.31 -9.61 -4.16
N ARG A 15 -2.93 -10.14 -5.33
CA ARG A 15 -1.52 -10.31 -5.68
C ARG A 15 -0.76 -8.97 -5.66
N PRO A 16 0.57 -9.01 -5.60
CA PRO A 16 1.37 -7.82 -5.86
C PRO A 16 1.02 -7.19 -7.23
N ASN A 17 1.00 -5.86 -7.27
CA ASN A 17 0.83 -5.06 -8.49
C ASN A 17 -0.58 -5.06 -9.14
N VAL A 18 -1.58 -5.67 -8.54
CA VAL A 18 -2.97 -5.60 -9.04
C VAL A 18 -3.62 -4.21 -8.86
N GLY A 19 -2.96 -3.30 -8.10
CA GLY A 19 -3.38 -1.91 -7.96
C GLY A 19 -4.04 -1.54 -6.64
N LYS A 20 -3.86 -2.32 -5.54
CA LYS A 20 -4.43 -2.05 -4.21
C LYS A 20 -4.17 -0.63 -3.71
N SER A 21 -2.91 -0.27 -3.53
CA SER A 21 -2.51 1.07 -3.07
C SER A 21 -2.90 2.19 -4.06
N THR A 22 -3.00 1.88 -5.36
CA THR A 22 -3.47 2.83 -6.37
C THR A 22 -4.96 3.12 -6.19
N LEU A 23 -5.77 2.08 -5.97
CA LEU A 23 -7.20 2.23 -5.71
C LEU A 23 -7.41 2.97 -4.39
N MET A 24 -6.74 2.57 -3.31
CA MET A 24 -6.85 3.26 -2.02
C MET A 24 -6.54 4.76 -2.13
N ASN A 25 -5.40 5.13 -2.73
CA ASN A 25 -5.05 6.54 -2.95
C ASN A 25 -6.10 7.28 -3.79
N ARG A 26 -6.71 6.60 -4.77
CA ARG A 26 -7.76 7.17 -5.60
C ARG A 26 -9.03 7.45 -4.79
N LEU A 27 -9.47 6.49 -3.96
CA LEU A 27 -10.67 6.63 -3.13
C LEU A 27 -10.51 7.74 -2.08
N ILE A 28 -9.32 7.84 -1.50
CA ILE A 28 -8.98 8.89 -0.50
C ILE A 28 -8.78 10.27 -1.16
N GLY A 29 -8.46 10.31 -2.46
CA GLY A 29 -8.13 11.58 -3.16
C GLY A 29 -6.71 12.10 -2.86
N GLN A 30 -5.91 11.39 -2.07
CA GLN A 30 -4.57 11.78 -1.68
C GLN A 30 -3.58 10.61 -1.76
N LYS A 31 -2.30 10.90 -2.05
CA LYS A 31 -1.25 9.90 -2.09
C LYS A 31 -0.66 9.64 -0.69
N ILE A 32 -1.19 8.65 -0.01
CA ILE A 32 -0.69 8.16 1.29
C ILE A 32 0.18 6.90 1.10
N ALA A 33 -0.32 5.90 0.36
CA ALA A 33 0.44 4.70 0.06
C ALA A 33 1.33 4.87 -1.18
N ILE A 34 2.53 4.32 -1.11
CA ILE A 34 3.42 4.30 -2.27
C ILE A 34 2.96 3.31 -3.33
N THR A 35 3.25 3.62 -4.59
CA THR A 35 2.86 2.79 -5.73
C THR A 35 4.06 2.43 -6.60
N SER A 36 4.14 1.18 -7.02
CA SER A 36 5.20 0.71 -7.93
C SER A 36 4.73 -0.51 -8.71
N SER A 37 5.28 -0.73 -9.91
CA SER A 37 5.09 -1.96 -10.68
C SER A 37 5.89 -3.15 -10.09
N LYS A 38 6.65 -2.96 -9.03
CA LYS A 38 7.47 -4.01 -8.42
C LYS A 38 6.74 -4.68 -7.26
N PRO A 39 6.93 -6.00 -7.03
CA PRO A 39 6.37 -6.67 -5.88
C PRO A 39 6.95 -6.13 -4.56
N GLN A 40 6.24 -6.36 -3.46
CA GLN A 40 6.59 -5.87 -2.11
C GLN A 40 6.64 -4.33 -2.00
N THR A 41 5.76 -3.64 -2.72
CA THR A 41 5.61 -2.19 -2.62
C THR A 41 5.08 -1.82 -1.24
N THR A 42 3.93 -2.33 -0.82
CA THR A 42 3.42 -2.21 0.55
C THR A 42 4.06 -3.29 1.42
N ARG A 43 4.58 -2.94 2.59
CA ARG A 43 5.21 -3.87 3.54
C ARG A 43 4.54 -3.89 4.90
N ASN A 44 4.00 -2.75 5.33
CA ASN A 44 3.22 -2.60 6.55
C ASN A 44 1.74 -2.43 6.21
N ARG A 45 0.87 -2.62 7.18
CA ARG A 45 -0.51 -2.17 7.10
C ARG A 45 -0.52 -0.64 7.09
N ILE A 46 -1.20 -0.05 6.11
CA ILE A 46 -1.39 1.39 6.00
C ILE A 46 -2.87 1.66 6.23
N GLN A 47 -3.17 2.46 7.24
CA GLN A 47 -4.53 2.88 7.56
C GLN A 47 -4.80 4.24 6.95
N THR A 48 -5.94 4.36 6.26
CA THR A 48 -6.46 5.63 5.76
C THR A 48 -7.96 5.72 6.04
N VAL A 49 -8.44 6.94 6.18
CA VAL A 49 -9.81 7.23 6.56
C VAL A 49 -10.49 7.99 5.42
N TYR A 50 -11.63 7.50 5.00
CA TYR A 50 -12.54 8.18 4.08
C TYR A 50 -13.80 8.56 4.85
N THR A 51 -14.15 9.84 4.87
CA THR A 51 -15.33 10.35 5.54
C THR A 51 -16.20 11.10 4.55
N ASP A 52 -17.50 10.82 4.52
CA ASP A 52 -18.51 11.60 3.83
C ASP A 52 -19.79 11.69 4.68
N GLU A 53 -20.85 12.30 4.16
CA GLU A 53 -22.14 12.48 4.86
C GLU A 53 -22.85 11.17 5.25
N ARG A 54 -22.48 10.03 4.63
CA ARG A 54 -23.05 8.70 4.89
C ARG A 54 -22.34 7.98 6.04
N GLY A 55 -21.06 8.33 6.28
CA GLY A 55 -20.29 7.60 7.28
C GLY A 55 -18.78 7.70 7.12
N GLN A 56 -18.10 6.72 7.71
CA GLN A 56 -16.65 6.66 7.74
C GLN A 56 -16.15 5.25 7.37
N ILE A 57 -15.29 5.16 6.36
CA ILE A 57 -14.65 3.92 5.92
C ILE A 57 -13.18 3.97 6.33
N ILE A 58 -12.73 3.03 7.15
CA ILE A 58 -11.34 2.89 7.54
C ILE A 58 -10.69 1.84 6.63
N PHE A 59 -9.93 2.30 5.65
CA PHE A 59 -9.21 1.44 4.73
C PHE A 59 -7.90 0.95 5.32
N LEU A 60 -7.65 -0.36 5.19
CA LEU A 60 -6.43 -1.04 5.60
C LEU A 60 -5.74 -1.62 4.35
N ASP A 61 -4.77 -0.88 3.77
CA ASP A 61 -3.93 -1.43 2.68
C ASP A 61 -2.91 -2.40 3.26
N THR A 62 -2.86 -3.59 2.72
CA THR A 62 -2.00 -4.67 3.21
C THR A 62 -0.97 -5.07 2.15
N PRO A 63 0.16 -5.67 2.59
CA PRO A 63 1.10 -6.29 1.67
C PRO A 63 0.39 -7.29 0.74
N GLY A 64 0.78 -7.30 -0.53
CA GLY A 64 0.26 -8.30 -1.47
C GLY A 64 0.64 -9.73 -1.02
N ILE A 65 -0.33 -10.62 -1.01
CA ILE A 65 -0.13 -12.01 -0.61
C ILE A 65 0.76 -12.71 -1.63
N ASN A 66 1.89 -13.23 -1.14
CA ASN A 66 2.84 -14.00 -1.92
C ASN A 66 3.62 -14.96 -1.00
N LYS A 67 4.15 -16.07 -1.57
CA LYS A 67 4.95 -17.03 -0.81
C LYS A 67 6.18 -16.35 -0.21
N ALA A 68 6.32 -16.45 1.11
CA ALA A 68 7.44 -15.86 1.85
C ALA A 68 8.76 -16.58 1.55
N LYS A 69 9.84 -15.81 1.37
CA LYS A 69 11.19 -16.32 1.10
C LYS A 69 12.19 -16.00 2.23
N ASN A 70 11.81 -15.13 3.17
CA ASN A 70 12.63 -14.66 4.29
C ASN A 70 11.73 -14.16 5.42
N LYS A 71 12.30 -13.74 6.56
CA LYS A 71 11.52 -13.27 7.71
C LYS A 71 10.69 -12.02 7.40
N LEU A 72 11.18 -11.09 6.58
CA LEU A 72 10.38 -9.94 6.13
C LEU A 72 9.14 -10.40 5.34
N GLY A 73 9.30 -11.39 4.44
CA GLY A 73 8.18 -11.97 3.71
C GLY A 73 7.16 -12.66 4.61
N ASN A 74 7.62 -13.37 5.65
CA ASN A 74 6.75 -13.97 6.66
C ASN A 74 5.98 -12.89 7.45
N TYR A 75 6.65 -11.81 7.83
CA TYR A 75 6.02 -10.66 8.48
C TYR A 75 4.88 -10.10 7.61
N MET A 76 5.17 -9.81 6.34
CA MET A 76 4.18 -9.27 5.38
C MET A 76 2.97 -10.20 5.21
N LEU A 77 3.19 -11.51 5.17
CA LEU A 77 2.11 -12.48 5.06
C LEU A 77 1.23 -12.46 6.32
N GLN A 78 1.84 -12.47 7.51
CA GLN A 78 1.12 -12.37 8.80
C GLN A 78 0.29 -11.09 8.89
N VAL A 79 0.82 -9.93 8.46
CA VAL A 79 0.08 -8.66 8.40
C VAL A 79 -1.19 -8.83 7.56
N ALA A 80 -1.07 -9.38 6.36
CA ALA A 80 -2.20 -9.53 5.45
C ALA A 80 -3.25 -10.53 5.97
N GLU A 81 -2.83 -11.69 6.51
CA GLU A 81 -3.74 -12.72 7.03
C GLU A 81 -4.49 -12.25 8.29
N ARG A 82 -3.81 -11.52 9.17
CA ARG A 82 -4.41 -11.01 10.41
C ARG A 82 -5.47 -9.96 10.11
N THR A 83 -5.17 -9.03 9.21
CA THR A 83 -6.10 -7.98 8.80
C THR A 83 -7.40 -8.55 8.23
N LEU A 84 -7.36 -9.69 7.51
CA LEU A 84 -8.57 -10.34 6.98
C LEU A 84 -9.60 -10.73 8.05
N ASN A 85 -9.15 -11.03 9.27
CA ASN A 85 -10.02 -11.44 10.38
C ASN A 85 -10.55 -10.27 11.21
N GLU A 86 -10.10 -9.05 10.93
CA GLU A 86 -10.39 -7.84 11.73
C GLU A 86 -11.25 -6.82 10.98
N VAL A 87 -11.77 -7.15 9.79
CA VAL A 87 -12.47 -6.20 8.93
C VAL A 87 -13.92 -6.58 8.66
N ASP A 88 -14.72 -5.57 8.33
CA ASP A 88 -16.16 -5.69 8.04
C ASP A 88 -16.43 -5.97 6.56
N VAL A 89 -15.52 -5.54 5.67
CA VAL A 89 -15.60 -5.79 4.22
C VAL A 89 -14.22 -6.09 3.65
N VAL A 90 -14.16 -7.04 2.72
CA VAL A 90 -12.93 -7.37 1.97
C VAL A 90 -13.09 -6.96 0.51
N LEU A 91 -12.17 -6.14 0.01
CA LEU A 91 -12.01 -5.85 -1.42
C LEU A 91 -10.94 -6.77 -2.00
N TRP A 92 -11.35 -7.78 -2.76
CA TRP A 92 -10.39 -8.62 -3.48
C TRP A 92 -10.12 -8.05 -4.87
N LEU A 93 -8.91 -7.54 -5.08
CA LEU A 93 -8.48 -7.00 -6.37
C LEU A 93 -7.81 -8.05 -7.24
N VAL A 94 -8.27 -8.11 -8.48
CA VAL A 94 -7.69 -8.94 -9.55
C VAL A 94 -7.49 -8.09 -10.82
N GLU A 95 -6.65 -8.56 -11.73
CA GLU A 95 -6.55 -8.01 -13.09
C GLU A 95 -7.56 -8.72 -14.00
N PRO A 96 -8.00 -8.10 -15.14
CA PRO A 96 -8.91 -8.73 -16.09
C PRO A 96 -8.16 -9.87 -16.82
N SER A 97 -8.27 -11.08 -16.31
CA SER A 97 -7.60 -12.28 -16.82
C SER A 97 -8.51 -13.49 -16.69
N THR A 98 -8.46 -14.36 -17.69
CA THR A 98 -9.14 -15.65 -17.69
C THR A 98 -8.31 -16.76 -17.03
N PHE A 99 -7.12 -16.43 -16.52
CA PHE A 99 -6.22 -17.38 -15.86
C PHE A 99 -6.13 -17.15 -14.35
N ILE A 100 -6.58 -18.13 -13.58
CA ILE A 100 -6.45 -18.16 -12.12
C ILE A 100 -5.17 -18.89 -11.76
N GLY A 101 -4.12 -18.11 -11.41
CA GLY A 101 -2.80 -18.62 -11.06
C GLY A 101 -2.70 -19.13 -9.61
N GLY A 102 -1.50 -19.63 -9.25
CA GLY A 102 -1.26 -20.15 -7.89
C GLY A 102 -1.43 -19.09 -6.78
N GLY A 103 -1.17 -17.83 -7.09
CA GLY A 103 -1.37 -16.72 -6.13
C GLY A 103 -2.84 -16.47 -5.84
N GLU A 104 -3.71 -16.47 -6.87
CA GLU A 104 -5.15 -16.35 -6.69
C GLU A 104 -5.73 -17.56 -5.97
N LYS A 105 -5.30 -18.78 -6.32
CA LYS A 105 -5.75 -20.01 -5.64
C LYS A 105 -5.49 -19.97 -4.14
N TYR A 106 -4.32 -19.46 -3.75
CA TYR A 106 -4.01 -19.27 -2.33
C TYR A 106 -4.94 -18.23 -1.67
N ILE A 107 -5.21 -17.11 -2.35
CA ILE A 107 -6.15 -16.09 -1.85
C ILE A 107 -7.55 -16.67 -1.71
N ILE A 108 -8.06 -17.41 -2.70
CA ILE A 108 -9.35 -18.10 -2.66
C ILE A 108 -9.43 -19.00 -1.44
N GLU A 109 -8.36 -19.77 -1.16
CA GLU A 109 -8.31 -20.63 0.04
C GLU A 109 -8.38 -19.83 1.35
N GLN A 110 -7.81 -18.63 1.43
CA GLN A 110 -7.95 -17.77 2.62
C GLN A 110 -9.36 -17.19 2.71
N LEU A 111 -9.89 -16.69 1.60
CA LEU A 111 -11.23 -16.08 1.54
C LEU A 111 -12.35 -17.08 1.86
N SER A 112 -12.20 -18.37 1.53
CA SER A 112 -13.17 -19.40 1.89
C SER A 112 -13.28 -19.68 3.40
N LYS A 113 -12.35 -19.18 4.21
CA LYS A 113 -12.33 -19.36 5.68
C LYS A 113 -13.05 -18.26 6.43
N ILE A 114 -13.36 -17.14 5.79
CA ILE A 114 -14.01 -15.98 6.39
C ILE A 114 -15.47 -15.90 6.00
N LYS A 115 -16.26 -15.20 6.82
CA LYS A 115 -17.68 -14.92 6.55
C LYS A 115 -17.92 -13.46 6.16
N THR A 116 -16.89 -12.66 6.20
CA THR A 116 -16.90 -11.24 5.87
C THR A 116 -17.34 -11.05 4.41
N PRO A 117 -18.22 -10.10 4.09
CA PRO A 117 -18.60 -9.79 2.71
C PRO A 117 -17.37 -9.51 1.82
N ILE A 118 -17.33 -10.15 0.66
CA ILE A 118 -16.23 -10.01 -0.29
C ILE A 118 -16.76 -9.30 -1.54
N ILE A 119 -16.16 -8.16 -1.87
CA ILE A 119 -16.40 -7.46 -3.12
C ILE A 119 -15.22 -7.77 -4.05
N LEU A 120 -15.51 -8.40 -5.19
CA LEU A 120 -14.49 -8.61 -6.22
C LEU A 120 -14.32 -7.34 -7.05
N VAL A 121 -13.10 -6.81 -7.06
CA VAL A 121 -12.75 -5.61 -7.84
C VAL A 121 -11.83 -6.01 -9.00
N ILE A 122 -12.35 -6.03 -10.23
CA ILE A 122 -11.57 -6.31 -11.44
C ILE A 122 -10.95 -4.97 -11.88
N ASN A 123 -9.68 -4.76 -11.51
CA ASN A 123 -8.99 -3.50 -11.74
C ASN A 123 -8.22 -3.49 -13.07
N LYS A 124 -7.82 -2.31 -13.55
CA LYS A 124 -7.09 -2.05 -14.81
C LYS A 124 -7.92 -2.32 -16.06
N ILE A 125 -9.22 -2.11 -16.02
CA ILE A 125 -10.08 -2.25 -17.18
C ILE A 125 -9.75 -1.28 -18.33
N ASP A 126 -8.94 -0.26 -18.05
CA ASP A 126 -8.40 0.67 -19.06
C ASP A 126 -7.30 0.05 -19.95
N THR A 127 -6.86 -1.16 -19.67
CA THR A 127 -5.80 -1.87 -20.41
C THR A 127 -6.32 -2.97 -21.35
N VAL A 128 -7.61 -3.24 -21.35
CA VAL A 128 -8.26 -4.33 -22.10
C VAL A 128 -9.55 -3.87 -22.74
N GLU A 129 -10.11 -4.68 -23.63
CA GLU A 129 -11.41 -4.44 -24.26
C GLU A 129 -12.57 -4.90 -23.34
N GLU A 130 -13.78 -4.41 -23.61
CA GLU A 130 -14.98 -4.75 -22.81
C GLU A 130 -15.27 -6.26 -22.80
N LYS A 131 -15.01 -6.94 -23.91
CA LYS A 131 -15.12 -8.39 -24.02
C LYS A 131 -14.26 -9.12 -22.99
N ASP A 132 -13.01 -8.68 -22.82
CA ASP A 132 -12.06 -9.31 -21.88
C ASP A 132 -12.53 -9.12 -20.41
N ILE A 133 -13.20 -7.98 -20.14
CA ILE A 133 -13.78 -7.73 -18.81
C ILE A 133 -14.91 -8.74 -18.54
N LEU A 134 -15.79 -8.98 -19.51
CA LEU A 134 -16.88 -9.95 -19.37
C LEU A 134 -16.33 -11.38 -19.18
N GLU A 135 -15.30 -11.76 -19.94
CA GLU A 135 -14.64 -13.05 -19.81
C GLU A 135 -13.97 -13.21 -18.42
N ALA A 136 -13.39 -12.13 -17.89
CA ALA A 136 -12.82 -12.13 -16.53
C ALA A 136 -13.92 -12.30 -15.47
N ILE A 137 -15.04 -11.57 -15.57
CA ILE A 137 -16.19 -11.73 -14.67
C ILE A 137 -16.66 -13.18 -14.68
N ASP A 138 -16.85 -13.76 -15.86
CA ASP A 138 -17.32 -15.13 -16.01
C ASP A 138 -16.35 -16.15 -15.40
N THR A 139 -15.04 -15.88 -15.48
CA THR A 139 -13.99 -16.71 -14.90
C THR A 139 -14.00 -16.68 -13.37
N TYR A 140 -14.27 -15.51 -12.76
CA TYR A 140 -14.17 -15.35 -11.31
C TYR A 140 -15.49 -15.55 -10.56
N LYS A 141 -16.66 -15.33 -11.17
CA LYS A 141 -17.96 -15.28 -10.50
C LYS A 141 -18.27 -16.46 -9.58
N ASP A 142 -17.78 -17.66 -9.92
CA ASP A 142 -18.09 -18.90 -9.21
C ASP A 142 -16.95 -19.40 -8.29
N VAL A 143 -15.84 -18.64 -8.16
CA VAL A 143 -14.69 -19.08 -7.34
C VAL A 143 -14.87 -18.83 -5.84
N CYS A 144 -15.71 -17.85 -5.48
CA CYS A 144 -16.11 -17.52 -4.11
C CYS A 144 -17.55 -16.99 -4.14
N GLU A 145 -18.20 -16.93 -2.99
CA GLU A 145 -19.43 -16.17 -2.83
C GLU A 145 -19.10 -14.68 -2.70
N PHE A 146 -19.37 -13.92 -3.76
CA PHE A 146 -19.16 -12.48 -3.79
C PHE A 146 -20.42 -11.72 -3.44
N ALA A 147 -20.26 -10.69 -2.62
CA ALA A 147 -21.31 -9.71 -2.36
C ALA A 147 -21.60 -8.88 -3.61
N GLU A 148 -20.55 -8.41 -4.30
CA GLU A 148 -20.62 -7.70 -5.59
C GLU A 148 -19.37 -7.96 -6.43
N ILE A 149 -19.45 -7.69 -7.75
CA ILE A 149 -18.33 -7.73 -8.70
C ILE A 149 -18.29 -6.40 -9.43
N ILE A 150 -17.19 -5.64 -9.27
CA ILE A 150 -17.08 -4.27 -9.79
C ILE A 150 -15.83 -4.15 -10.67
N PRO A 151 -15.99 -3.98 -12.00
CA PRO A 151 -14.89 -3.63 -12.88
C PRO A 151 -14.49 -2.17 -12.71
N VAL A 152 -13.19 -1.89 -12.43
CA VAL A 152 -12.69 -0.54 -12.17
C VAL A 152 -11.41 -0.21 -12.94
N SER A 153 -11.15 1.07 -13.15
CA SER A 153 -9.81 1.58 -13.41
C SER A 153 -9.40 2.52 -12.30
N ALA A 154 -8.63 2.03 -11.35
CA ALA A 154 -8.07 2.84 -10.28
C ALA A 154 -7.20 3.99 -10.82
N LEU A 155 -6.50 3.77 -11.93
CA LEU A 155 -5.64 4.78 -12.57
C LEU A 155 -6.46 5.91 -13.19
N LYS A 156 -7.56 5.58 -13.87
CA LYS A 156 -8.42 6.56 -14.57
C LYS A 156 -9.58 7.06 -13.73
N GLY A 157 -9.87 6.45 -12.59
CA GLY A 157 -11.01 6.77 -11.73
C GLY A 157 -12.36 6.28 -12.30
N LYS A 158 -12.36 5.27 -13.20
CA LYS A 158 -13.60 4.72 -13.74
C LYS A 158 -14.19 3.73 -12.73
N ASN A 159 -15.47 3.91 -12.39
CA ASN A 159 -16.26 3.10 -11.47
C ASN A 159 -15.67 3.03 -10.03
N THR A 160 -14.90 4.03 -9.63
CA THR A 160 -14.34 4.07 -8.26
C THR A 160 -15.37 4.47 -7.23
N ASP A 161 -16.35 5.29 -7.60
CA ASP A 161 -17.45 5.70 -6.73
C ASP A 161 -18.39 4.51 -6.47
N ASP A 162 -18.60 3.63 -7.45
CA ASP A 162 -19.37 2.39 -7.28
C ASP A 162 -18.77 1.49 -6.19
N VAL A 163 -17.44 1.52 -6.00
CA VAL A 163 -16.76 0.78 -4.92
C VAL A 163 -17.14 1.35 -3.56
N ILE A 164 -17.15 2.68 -3.41
CA ILE A 164 -17.58 3.35 -2.16
C ILE A 164 -19.04 3.04 -1.87
N ASP A 165 -19.91 3.16 -2.87
CA ASP A 165 -21.34 2.89 -2.75
C ASP A 165 -21.60 1.44 -2.36
N SER A 166 -20.84 0.51 -2.94
CA SER A 166 -20.93 -0.91 -2.61
C SER A 166 -20.49 -1.18 -1.16
N ILE A 167 -19.37 -0.60 -0.71
CA ILE A 167 -18.91 -0.76 0.67
C ILE A 167 -19.99 -0.34 1.66
N TYR A 168 -20.61 0.84 1.48
CA TYR A 168 -21.64 1.34 2.40
C TYR A 168 -22.90 0.46 2.49
N LYS A 169 -23.18 -0.42 1.50
CA LYS A 169 -24.28 -1.39 1.59
C LYS A 169 -24.03 -2.45 2.66
N TYR A 170 -22.75 -2.80 2.89
CA TYR A 170 -22.33 -3.88 3.79
C TYR A 170 -21.74 -3.40 5.11
N LEU A 171 -21.61 -2.09 5.34
CA LEU A 171 -21.25 -1.54 6.63
C LEU A 171 -22.48 -1.35 7.51
N ASP A 172 -22.32 -1.67 8.78
CA ASP A 172 -23.31 -1.43 9.82
C ASP A 172 -23.29 0.02 10.31
N GLU A 173 -24.32 0.41 11.07
CA GLU A 173 -24.32 1.63 11.84
C GLU A 173 -23.20 1.61 12.87
N GLY A 174 -22.44 2.72 12.95
CA GLY A 174 -21.30 2.77 13.83
C GLY A 174 -20.89 4.21 14.17
N PRO A 175 -20.01 4.38 15.16
CA PRO A 175 -19.52 5.71 15.56
C PRO A 175 -18.53 6.27 14.52
N MET A 176 -18.30 7.56 14.60
CA MET A 176 -17.14 8.18 13.98
C MET A 176 -15.89 7.79 14.78
N TYR A 177 -15.01 6.99 14.18
CA TYR A 177 -13.79 6.49 14.82
C TYR A 177 -12.66 7.53 14.85
N PHE A 178 -12.61 8.40 13.84
CA PHE A 178 -11.59 9.43 13.65
C PHE A 178 -12.24 10.77 13.38
N ASP A 179 -11.56 11.86 13.71
CA ASP A 179 -12.00 13.19 13.37
C ASP A 179 -12.22 13.32 11.85
N GLU A 180 -13.18 14.15 11.44
CA GLU A 180 -13.63 14.28 10.05
C GLU A 180 -12.49 14.62 9.08
N ASP A 181 -11.51 15.40 9.52
CA ASP A 181 -10.35 15.82 8.75
C ASP A 181 -9.22 14.77 8.72
N THR A 182 -9.36 13.67 9.45
CA THR A 182 -8.32 12.63 9.51
C THR A 182 -8.29 11.84 8.22
N ILE A 183 -7.13 11.83 7.54
CA ILE A 183 -6.91 11.06 6.31
C ILE A 183 -6.11 9.78 6.59
N THR A 184 -5.20 9.81 7.56
CA THR A 184 -4.37 8.67 7.94
C THR A 184 -3.83 8.85 9.36
N ASP A 185 -3.56 7.73 10.03
CA ASP A 185 -2.84 7.68 11.30
C ASP A 185 -1.32 7.57 11.14
N GLN A 186 -0.85 7.43 9.87
CA GLN A 186 0.57 7.25 9.61
C GLN A 186 1.37 8.52 9.92
N PRO A 187 2.42 8.44 10.75
CA PRO A 187 3.29 9.58 11.00
C PRO A 187 3.93 10.09 9.68
N GLU A 188 3.95 11.40 9.47
CA GLU A 188 4.59 12.04 8.29
C GLU A 188 6.01 11.50 8.03
N ARG A 189 6.75 11.25 9.11
CA ARG A 189 8.09 10.65 9.06
C ARG A 189 8.09 9.29 8.35
N GLN A 190 7.09 8.46 8.57
CA GLN A 190 6.97 7.15 7.95
C GLN A 190 6.60 7.28 6.47
N ILE A 191 5.66 8.18 6.15
CA ILE A 191 5.29 8.47 4.75
C ILE A 191 6.50 8.99 3.98
N CYS A 192 7.29 9.90 4.56
CA CYS A 192 8.54 10.38 3.97
C CYS A 192 9.55 9.25 3.70
N ALA A 193 9.72 8.30 4.63
CA ALA A 193 10.58 7.14 4.41
C ALA A 193 10.10 6.28 3.24
N GLU A 194 8.79 6.04 3.16
CA GLU A 194 8.17 5.29 2.07
C GLU A 194 8.29 6.03 0.72
N LEU A 195 8.15 7.35 0.67
CA LEU A 195 8.38 8.13 -0.56
C LEU A 195 9.82 7.95 -1.09
N ILE A 196 10.84 7.94 -0.22
CA ILE A 196 12.22 7.63 -0.64
C ILE A 196 12.29 6.19 -1.16
N ARG A 197 11.67 5.23 -0.47
CA ARG A 197 11.66 3.83 -0.87
C ARG A 197 10.96 3.63 -2.21
N GLU A 198 9.87 4.33 -2.47
CA GLU A 198 9.19 4.31 -3.78
C GLU A 198 10.12 4.73 -4.93
N LYS A 199 10.86 5.84 -4.76
CA LYS A 199 11.77 6.30 -5.81
C LYS A 199 12.91 5.31 -6.03
N ALA A 200 13.44 4.73 -4.95
CA ALA A 200 14.41 3.66 -5.06
C ALA A 200 13.84 2.42 -5.75
N LEU A 201 12.60 2.01 -5.43
CA LEU A 201 11.91 0.92 -6.13
C LEU A 201 11.77 1.18 -7.63
N ARG A 202 11.41 2.40 -8.03
CA ARG A 202 11.20 2.77 -9.43
C ARG A 202 12.49 2.86 -10.22
N LEU A 203 13.55 3.41 -9.63
CA LEU A 203 14.80 3.75 -10.31
C LEU A 203 15.84 2.62 -10.29
N LEU A 204 15.81 1.73 -9.29
CA LEU A 204 16.72 0.60 -9.19
C LEU A 204 16.14 -0.63 -9.91
N SER A 205 17.01 -1.56 -10.30
CA SER A 205 16.62 -2.75 -11.06
C SER A 205 17.00 -4.04 -10.35
N GLN A 206 16.56 -5.17 -10.89
CA GLN A 206 16.81 -6.53 -10.40
C GLN A 206 16.36 -6.72 -8.95
N GLU A 207 17.15 -7.41 -8.11
CA GLU A 207 16.84 -7.73 -6.71
C GLU A 207 17.13 -6.58 -5.72
N ILE A 208 17.85 -5.54 -6.16
CA ILE A 208 18.30 -4.45 -5.27
C ILE A 208 17.14 -3.76 -4.57
N PRO A 209 16.05 -3.35 -5.27
CA PRO A 209 14.94 -2.65 -4.63
C PRO A 209 14.20 -3.48 -3.58
N HIS A 210 14.23 -4.81 -3.69
CA HIS A 210 13.58 -5.70 -2.72
C HIS A 210 14.38 -5.83 -1.41
N GLY A 211 15.70 -5.59 -1.47
CA GLY A 211 16.63 -5.66 -0.34
C GLY A 211 16.92 -4.33 0.35
N ILE A 212 16.11 -3.28 0.13
CA ILE A 212 16.31 -1.99 0.79
C ILE A 212 15.28 -1.73 1.88
N ALA A 213 15.71 -0.99 2.92
CA ALA A 213 14.84 -0.30 3.87
C ALA A 213 15.24 1.18 3.92
N VAL A 214 14.35 2.04 4.37
CA VAL A 214 14.64 3.47 4.56
C VAL A 214 14.34 3.85 6.00
N VAL A 215 15.27 4.55 6.62
CA VAL A 215 15.15 5.04 8.00
C VAL A 215 15.33 6.55 7.99
N ILE A 216 14.37 7.28 8.52
CA ILE A 216 14.55 8.70 8.80
C ILE A 216 15.33 8.83 10.12
N ASN A 217 16.55 9.33 10.09
CA ASN A 217 17.36 9.54 11.28
C ASN A 217 16.90 10.77 12.06
N ALA A 218 16.63 11.87 11.34
CA ALA A 218 16.12 13.11 11.90
C ALA A 218 15.12 13.78 10.94
N MET A 219 14.10 14.42 11.51
CA MET A 219 13.15 15.28 10.80
C MET A 219 12.83 16.46 11.70
N LYS A 220 13.18 17.68 11.25
CA LYS A 220 13.07 18.88 12.07
C LYS A 220 12.69 20.11 11.26
N VAL A 221 11.64 20.76 11.64
CA VAL A 221 11.23 22.06 11.08
C VAL A 221 12.18 23.14 11.59
N ARG A 222 12.70 23.98 10.68
CA ARG A 222 13.53 25.13 11.04
C ARG A 222 12.72 26.22 11.75
N ARG A 223 13.41 27.06 12.55
CA ARG A 223 12.78 28.09 13.40
C ARG A 223 11.81 29.04 12.66
N HIS A 224 11.96 29.23 11.36
CA HIS A 224 11.08 30.10 10.56
C HIS A 224 9.91 29.37 9.87
N GLY A 225 9.69 28.07 10.17
CA GLY A 225 8.49 27.34 9.78
C GLY A 225 8.35 26.96 8.29
N HIS A 226 9.29 27.31 7.40
CA HIS A 226 9.14 27.11 5.95
C HIS A 226 10.00 26.01 5.37
N ILE A 227 10.89 25.42 6.15
CA ILE A 227 11.84 24.39 5.70
C ILE A 227 11.91 23.26 6.71
N VAL A 228 11.79 22.03 6.24
CA VAL A 228 12.03 20.81 7.00
C VAL A 228 13.36 20.22 6.61
N ASP A 229 14.26 20.04 7.58
CA ASP A 229 15.48 19.25 7.42
C ASP A 229 15.18 17.78 7.66
N ILE A 230 15.43 16.93 6.68
CA ILE A 230 15.24 15.47 6.74
C ILE A 230 16.60 14.81 6.47
N ASP A 231 17.06 14.02 7.43
CA ASP A 231 18.22 13.12 7.31
C ASP A 231 17.70 11.68 7.22
N ALA A 232 18.05 10.97 6.16
CA ALA A 232 17.57 9.62 5.93
C ALA A 232 18.68 8.68 5.43
N THR A 233 18.57 7.40 5.81
CA THR A 233 19.47 6.33 5.39
C THR A 233 18.73 5.28 4.59
N ILE A 234 19.19 5.00 3.37
CA ILE A 234 18.82 3.82 2.60
C ILE A 234 19.72 2.68 3.06
N VAL A 235 19.11 1.64 3.64
CA VAL A 235 19.81 0.42 4.07
C VAL A 235 19.74 -0.61 2.94
N CYS A 236 20.84 -1.28 2.63
CA CYS A 236 20.92 -2.38 1.68
C CYS A 236 21.74 -3.55 2.23
N GLU A 237 21.69 -4.72 1.57
CA GLU A 237 22.30 -5.95 2.12
C GLU A 237 23.76 -6.16 1.71
N ARG A 238 24.22 -5.57 0.58
CA ARG A 238 25.54 -5.83 0.01
C ARG A 238 26.26 -4.56 -0.42
N ASP A 239 27.58 -4.57 -0.38
CA ASP A 239 28.40 -3.44 -0.86
C ASP A 239 28.21 -3.18 -2.36
N SER A 240 28.02 -4.20 -3.18
CA SER A 240 27.66 -4.06 -4.60
C SER A 240 26.36 -3.30 -4.79
N HIS A 241 25.34 -3.56 -3.94
CA HIS A 241 24.06 -2.82 -3.96
C HIS A 241 24.27 -1.35 -3.57
N LYS A 242 25.12 -1.09 -2.55
CA LYS A 242 25.46 0.28 -2.13
C LYS A 242 26.05 1.10 -3.29
N GLY A 243 27.00 0.50 -4.05
CA GLY A 243 27.59 1.17 -5.22
C GLY A 243 26.55 1.54 -6.28
N ILE A 244 25.58 0.64 -6.57
CA ILE A 244 24.51 0.89 -7.55
C ILE A 244 23.52 1.95 -7.04
N ILE A 245 23.16 1.93 -5.75
CA ILE A 245 22.26 2.92 -5.15
C ILE A 245 22.88 4.32 -5.16
N ILE A 246 24.18 4.43 -4.93
CA ILE A 246 24.91 5.70 -5.03
C ILE A 246 25.02 6.14 -6.49
N GLY A 247 25.39 5.21 -7.37
CA GLY A 247 25.65 5.46 -8.78
C GLY A 247 26.96 6.23 -9.05
N LYS A 248 27.30 6.38 -10.31
CA LYS A 248 28.53 7.11 -10.72
C LYS A 248 28.45 8.55 -10.20
N GLN A 249 29.45 8.95 -9.41
CA GLN A 249 29.53 10.28 -8.77
C GLN A 249 28.26 10.69 -7.99
N GLY A 250 27.55 9.73 -7.40
CA GLY A 250 26.34 10.00 -6.62
C GLY A 250 25.08 10.26 -7.45
N SER A 251 25.12 10.07 -8.76
CA SER A 251 24.03 10.44 -9.68
C SER A 251 22.71 9.74 -9.39
N MET A 252 22.73 8.44 -9.05
CA MET A 252 21.52 7.70 -8.76
C MET A 252 20.89 8.14 -7.43
N LEU A 253 21.71 8.28 -6.39
CA LEU A 253 21.26 8.75 -5.07
C LEU A 253 20.66 10.15 -5.16
N LYS A 254 21.31 11.04 -5.92
CA LYS A 254 20.79 12.41 -6.20
C LYS A 254 19.44 12.35 -6.91
N LYS A 255 19.24 11.44 -7.89
CA LYS A 255 17.99 11.28 -8.62
C LYS A 255 16.88 10.79 -7.70
N ILE A 256 17.17 9.79 -6.86
CA ILE A 256 16.23 9.29 -5.83
C ILE A 256 15.81 10.43 -4.90
N GLY A 257 16.80 11.14 -4.34
CA GLY A 257 16.55 12.24 -3.40
C GLY A 257 15.76 13.40 -4.01
N THR A 258 16.06 13.80 -5.24
CA THR A 258 15.35 14.89 -5.92
C THR A 258 13.87 14.53 -6.14
N GLN A 259 13.58 13.31 -6.61
CA GLN A 259 12.21 12.88 -6.85
C GLN A 259 11.42 12.69 -5.54
N ALA A 260 12.06 12.15 -4.50
CA ALA A 260 11.44 12.01 -3.19
C ALA A 260 11.12 13.37 -2.56
N ARG A 261 12.09 14.31 -2.62
CA ARG A 261 11.93 15.67 -2.09
C ARG A 261 10.71 16.39 -2.66
N ILE A 262 10.49 16.32 -3.98
CA ILE A 262 9.36 16.97 -4.63
C ILE A 262 8.01 16.46 -4.04
N GLU A 263 7.89 15.16 -3.84
CA GLU A 263 6.66 14.60 -3.26
C GLU A 263 6.52 14.88 -1.76
N MET A 264 7.65 14.93 -1.02
CA MET A 264 7.62 15.36 0.38
C MET A 264 7.20 16.83 0.51
N GLU A 265 7.67 17.72 -0.36
CA GLU A 265 7.26 19.13 -0.38
C GLU A 265 5.75 19.27 -0.60
N ASN A 266 5.18 18.45 -1.48
CA ASN A 266 3.72 18.42 -1.70
C ASN A 266 2.95 17.84 -0.51
N LEU A 267 3.50 16.84 0.18
CA LEU A 267 2.87 16.22 1.34
C LEU A 267 2.85 17.16 2.55
N LEU A 268 3.99 17.82 2.80
CA LEU A 268 4.21 18.61 4.02
C LEU A 268 3.81 20.09 3.85
N ASP A 269 3.47 20.51 2.62
CA ASP A 269 3.27 21.92 2.24
C ASP A 269 4.43 22.85 2.70
N MET A 270 5.65 22.30 2.68
CA MET A 270 6.88 22.99 3.12
C MET A 270 8.04 22.65 2.19
N LYS A 271 9.06 23.52 2.15
CA LYS A 271 10.33 23.20 1.49
C LYS A 271 11.09 22.13 2.28
N VAL A 272 11.69 21.19 1.57
CA VAL A 272 12.42 20.08 2.17
C VAL A 272 13.90 20.12 1.80
N ASN A 273 14.76 20.13 2.82
CA ASN A 273 16.19 19.89 2.67
C ASN A 273 16.49 18.43 3.03
N LEU A 274 16.59 17.59 2.00
CA LEU A 274 16.77 16.14 2.16
C LEU A 274 18.25 15.75 2.04
N GLN A 275 18.78 15.10 3.07
CA GLN A 275 20.10 14.47 3.08
C GLN A 275 19.92 12.94 3.06
N LEU A 276 20.57 12.26 2.11
CA LEU A 276 20.48 10.81 1.94
C LEU A 276 21.81 10.13 2.12
N TRP A 277 21.81 9.06 2.92
CA TRP A 277 22.95 8.18 3.14
C TRP A 277 22.64 6.77 2.67
N VAL A 278 23.68 5.97 2.40
CA VAL A 278 23.54 4.55 2.08
C VAL A 278 24.41 3.72 3.02
N LYS A 279 23.76 2.76 3.71
CA LYS A 279 24.42 1.88 4.68
C LYS A 279 24.21 0.41 4.32
N VAL A 280 25.23 -0.42 4.46
CA VAL A 280 25.13 -1.86 4.30
C VAL A 280 24.84 -2.51 5.65
N LYS A 281 23.81 -3.37 5.66
CA LYS A 281 23.48 -4.28 6.76
C LYS A 281 23.15 -5.65 6.18
N LYS A 282 24.10 -6.54 6.27
CA LYS A 282 23.96 -7.92 5.76
C LYS A 282 22.77 -8.61 6.40
N ASP A 283 22.04 -9.36 5.60
CA ASP A 283 20.93 -10.24 6.00
C ASP A 283 19.88 -9.57 6.89
N TRP A 284 19.69 -8.24 6.75
CA TRP A 284 18.74 -7.51 7.59
C TRP A 284 17.29 -8.02 7.48
N ARG A 285 16.91 -8.59 6.33
CA ARG A 285 15.58 -9.18 6.10
C ARG A 285 15.34 -10.45 6.89
N ASP A 286 16.38 -11.07 7.42
CA ASP A 286 16.35 -12.30 8.21
C ASP A 286 16.70 -12.10 9.70
N SER A 287 16.84 -10.83 10.13
CA SER A 287 17.13 -10.44 11.52
C SER A 287 15.91 -9.79 12.17
N ASP A 288 15.29 -10.45 13.16
CA ASP A 288 14.13 -9.91 13.89
C ASP A 288 14.44 -8.55 14.54
N MET A 289 15.65 -8.38 15.10
CA MET A 289 16.09 -7.12 15.70
C MET A 289 16.16 -5.99 14.66
N LEU A 290 16.74 -6.25 13.48
CA LEU A 290 16.84 -5.23 12.41
C LEU A 290 15.48 -4.95 11.78
N LEU A 291 14.63 -5.97 11.61
CA LEU A 291 13.25 -5.78 11.15
C LEU A 291 12.52 -4.80 12.06
N LYS A 292 12.54 -5.04 13.37
CA LYS A 292 11.93 -4.14 14.37
C LYS A 292 12.51 -2.72 14.28
N ASN A 293 13.83 -2.57 14.19
CA ASN A 293 14.49 -1.27 14.08
C ASN A 293 14.13 -0.49 12.80
N TYR A 294 13.67 -1.19 11.77
CA TYR A 294 13.25 -0.59 10.49
C TYR A 294 11.74 -0.46 10.34
N GLY A 295 10.98 -0.62 11.45
CA GLY A 295 9.53 -0.43 11.47
C GLY A 295 8.72 -1.66 11.02
N TYR A 296 9.30 -2.86 11.10
CA TYR A 296 8.62 -4.13 10.82
C TYR A 296 8.48 -4.94 12.13
N ASP A 297 7.71 -4.42 13.09
CA ASP A 297 7.52 -5.06 14.40
C ASP A 297 6.31 -6.00 14.38
N LYS A 298 6.54 -7.28 14.69
CA LYS A 298 5.48 -8.31 14.79
C LYS A 298 4.46 -8.05 15.90
N LYS A 299 4.78 -7.15 16.85
CA LYS A 299 3.87 -6.80 17.94
C LYS A 299 2.86 -5.72 17.58
N GLU A 300 3.11 -4.99 16.50
CA GLU A 300 2.24 -3.94 15.97
C GLU A 300 1.28 -4.47 14.89
N VAL A 301 1.27 -5.77 14.72
CA VAL A 301 0.44 -6.49 13.72
C VAL A 301 -0.61 -7.30 14.43
#